data_266a34085b090ea63dd76cb2198bff95
#
_entry.id   266a34085b090ea63dd76cb2198bff95
#
_cell.length_a   1.000
_cell.length_b   1.000
_cell.length_c   1.000
_cell.angle_alpha   90.00
_cell.angle_beta   90.00
_cell.angle_gamma   90.00
#
_symmetry.space_group_name_H-M   'P 1'
#
loop_
_entity.id
_entity.type
_entity.pdbx_description
1 polymer ?
#
loop_
_entity_poly.entity_id
_entity_poly.type
_entity_poly.pdbx_seq_one_letter_code
_entity_poly.pdbx_strand_id
1 'polypeptide(L)'
;LGSRGLGDVYKRQARVLSEVSAMTAGLTEKDFAGVTAENAATVGQKLYIQYGITGVRGQVEAGLPTVLNVGLPVLEEGLAKGYDFDRVGGGALLAILANSTDTNIIARSSRERQLALTEELKALLAQTPYPDKDALAALDDRFIAENLSPGGSADLLALTWLLHFATTEGNINE
;
A
#
# COMPACT_ATOMS: atom_id res chain seq x y z
N LEU A 1 24.49 5.24 11.90
CA LEU A 1 24.80 4.90 10.51
C LEU A 1 25.44 6.13 9.85
N GLY A 2 26.72 6.03 9.50
CA GLY A 2 27.41 7.14 8.87
C GLY A 2 26.82 7.50 7.49
N SER A 3 27.02 8.74 7.06
CA SER A 3 26.49 9.31 5.80
C SER A 3 26.73 8.47 4.52
N ARG A 4 27.67 7.52 4.54
CA ARG A 4 27.91 6.58 3.44
C ARG A 4 26.82 5.49 3.33
N GLY A 5 26.32 4.97 4.46
CA GLY A 5 25.28 3.93 4.45
C GLY A 5 23.93 4.41 3.92
N LEU A 6 23.52 5.63 4.28
CA LEU A 6 22.27 6.22 3.75
C LEU A 6 22.30 6.42 2.23
N GLY A 7 23.42 6.87 1.67
CA GLY A 7 23.56 7.04 0.22
C GLY A 7 23.42 5.73 -0.56
N ASP A 8 23.88 4.62 -0.01
CA ASP A 8 23.81 3.32 -0.66
C ASP A 8 22.40 2.69 -0.55
N VAL A 9 21.70 2.91 0.55
CA VAL A 9 20.28 2.54 0.70
C VAL A 9 19.43 3.23 -0.37
N TYR A 10 19.56 4.55 -0.51
CA TYR A 10 18.82 5.31 -1.53
C TYR A 10 19.14 4.86 -2.96
N LYS A 11 20.40 4.53 -3.26
CA LYS A 11 20.78 4.02 -4.58
C LYS A 11 20.16 2.66 -4.88
N ARG A 12 20.09 1.76 -3.87
CA ARG A 12 19.44 0.45 -4.02
C ARG A 12 17.95 0.59 -4.23
N GLN A 13 17.27 1.42 -3.42
CA GLN A 13 15.86 1.74 -3.62
C GLN A 13 15.60 2.28 -5.03
N ALA A 14 16.35 3.28 -5.45
CA ALA A 14 16.23 3.87 -6.78
C ALA A 14 16.43 2.85 -7.91
N ARG A 15 17.36 1.92 -7.75
CA ARG A 15 17.62 0.85 -8.72
C ARG A 15 16.43 -0.12 -8.79
N VAL A 16 15.94 -0.63 -7.65
CA VAL A 16 14.79 -1.54 -7.61
C VAL A 16 13.57 -0.87 -8.25
N LEU A 17 13.30 0.38 -7.90
CA LEU A 17 12.18 1.15 -8.45
C LEU A 17 12.32 1.39 -9.96
N SER A 18 13.53 1.69 -10.45
CA SER A 18 13.79 1.85 -11.86
C SER A 18 13.52 0.55 -12.64
N GLU A 19 13.95 -0.58 -12.11
CA GLU A 19 13.68 -1.88 -12.72
C GLU A 19 12.18 -2.21 -12.70
N VAL A 20 11.48 -1.99 -11.58
CA VAL A 20 10.02 -2.17 -11.49
C VAL A 20 9.29 -1.27 -12.49
N SER A 21 9.61 0.02 -12.55
CA SER A 21 9.00 0.95 -13.51
C SER A 21 9.23 0.54 -14.96
N ALA A 22 10.44 0.06 -15.29
CA ALA A 22 10.76 -0.42 -16.65
C ALA A 22 9.93 -1.67 -17.02
N MET A 23 9.76 -2.60 -16.07
CA MET A 23 8.97 -3.83 -16.28
C MET A 23 7.46 -3.55 -16.41
N THR A 24 6.96 -2.49 -15.79
CA THR A 24 5.54 -2.17 -15.69
C THR A 24 5.10 -1.00 -16.57
N ALA A 25 6.01 -0.45 -17.36
CA ALA A 25 5.70 0.64 -18.30
C ALA A 25 4.56 0.26 -19.26
N GLY A 26 3.52 1.09 -19.30
CA GLY A 26 2.32 0.89 -20.10
C GLY A 26 1.40 -0.25 -19.59
N LEU A 27 1.57 -0.71 -18.36
CA LEU A 27 0.72 -1.76 -17.78
C LEU A 27 -0.74 -1.34 -17.74
N THR A 28 -1.02 -0.12 -17.28
CA THR A 28 -2.38 0.42 -17.19
C THR A 28 -2.99 0.57 -18.58
N GLU A 29 -2.23 1.09 -19.56
CA GLU A 29 -2.69 1.23 -20.92
C GLU A 29 -3.03 -0.13 -21.54
N LYS A 30 -2.18 -1.14 -21.38
CA LYS A 30 -2.40 -2.50 -21.92
C LYS A 30 -3.65 -3.15 -21.31
N ASP A 31 -3.86 -3.01 -20.01
CA ASP A 31 -4.95 -3.66 -19.29
C ASP A 31 -6.31 -2.99 -19.53
N PHE A 32 -6.32 -1.70 -19.85
CA PHE A 32 -7.54 -0.91 -20.00
C PHE A 32 -7.79 -0.39 -21.44
N ALA A 33 -6.84 -0.60 -22.38
CA ALA A 33 -7.02 -0.20 -23.78
C ALA A 33 -8.24 -0.86 -24.39
N GLY A 34 -9.13 -0.06 -24.99
CA GLY A 34 -10.35 -0.56 -25.63
C GLY A 34 -11.42 -1.13 -24.70
N VAL A 35 -11.24 -1.01 -23.38
CA VAL A 35 -12.26 -1.41 -22.41
C VAL A 35 -13.38 -0.37 -22.40
N THR A 36 -14.62 -0.85 -22.54
CA THR A 36 -15.85 -0.04 -22.49
C THR A 36 -16.82 -0.60 -21.46
N ALA A 37 -17.90 0.11 -21.18
CA ALA A 37 -18.93 -0.36 -20.25
C ALA A 37 -19.56 -1.70 -20.70
N GLU A 38 -19.63 -1.95 -22.02
CA GLU A 38 -20.23 -3.13 -22.62
C GLU A 38 -19.31 -4.35 -22.55
N ASN A 39 -17.96 -4.16 -22.57
CA ASN A 39 -16.99 -5.25 -22.64
C ASN A 39 -16.17 -5.46 -21.35
N ALA A 40 -16.36 -4.61 -20.33
CA ALA A 40 -15.64 -4.72 -19.06
C ALA A 40 -15.97 -6.05 -18.35
N ALA A 41 -15.02 -6.99 -18.37
CA ALA A 41 -15.19 -8.33 -17.83
C ALA A 41 -14.82 -8.44 -16.34
N THR A 42 -13.81 -7.66 -15.87
CA THR A 42 -13.31 -7.72 -14.51
C THR A 42 -13.82 -6.57 -13.65
N VAL A 43 -13.80 -6.75 -12.32
CA VAL A 43 -14.13 -5.68 -11.37
C VAL A 43 -13.21 -4.47 -11.57
N GLY A 44 -11.91 -4.69 -11.74
CA GLY A 44 -10.95 -3.62 -11.98
C GLY A 44 -11.27 -2.81 -13.23
N GLN A 45 -11.66 -3.46 -14.34
CA GLN A 45 -12.08 -2.78 -15.56
C GLN A 45 -13.35 -1.95 -15.36
N LYS A 46 -14.34 -2.49 -14.62
CA LYS A 46 -15.57 -1.76 -14.29
C LYS A 46 -15.29 -0.51 -13.45
N LEU A 47 -14.43 -0.64 -12.44
CA LEU A 47 -14.03 0.49 -11.58
C LEU A 47 -13.21 1.53 -12.36
N TYR A 48 -12.38 1.09 -13.31
CA TYR A 48 -11.67 2.00 -14.19
C TYR A 48 -12.63 2.81 -15.07
N ILE A 49 -13.58 2.15 -15.75
CA ILE A 49 -14.56 2.83 -16.61
C ILE A 49 -15.43 3.80 -15.79
N GLN A 50 -15.88 3.37 -14.62
CA GLN A 50 -16.80 4.15 -13.81
C GLN A 50 -16.14 5.31 -13.07
N TYR A 51 -14.88 5.14 -12.60
CA TYR A 51 -14.23 6.06 -11.68
C TYR A 51 -12.80 6.45 -12.06
N GLY A 52 -12.22 5.89 -13.12
CA GLY A 52 -10.81 6.06 -13.46
C GLY A 52 -9.83 5.40 -12.48
N ILE A 53 -10.30 4.44 -11.67
CA ILE A 53 -9.50 3.80 -10.63
C ILE A 53 -8.67 2.67 -11.24
N THR A 54 -7.34 2.77 -11.13
CA THR A 54 -6.38 1.80 -11.67
C THR A 54 -5.89 0.78 -10.63
N GLY A 55 -6.18 1.01 -9.34
CA GLY A 55 -5.75 0.16 -8.23
C GLY A 55 -4.23 0.02 -8.12
N VAL A 56 -3.77 -1.16 -7.69
CA VAL A 56 -2.33 -1.45 -7.50
C VAL A 56 -1.54 -1.33 -8.83
N ARG A 57 -2.15 -1.63 -9.98
CA ARG A 57 -1.50 -1.47 -11.30
C ARG A 57 -1.04 -0.04 -11.54
N GLY A 58 -1.89 0.93 -11.29
CA GLY A 58 -1.54 2.35 -11.41
C GLY A 58 -0.49 2.78 -10.38
N GLN A 59 -0.49 2.21 -9.18
CA GLN A 59 0.54 2.43 -8.17
C GLN A 59 1.92 1.94 -8.67
N VAL A 60 1.98 0.73 -9.22
CA VAL A 60 3.23 0.15 -9.73
C VAL A 60 3.77 0.95 -10.92
N GLU A 61 2.92 1.28 -11.89
CA GLU A 61 3.29 2.09 -13.06
C GLU A 61 3.77 3.50 -12.68
N ALA A 62 3.16 4.11 -11.64
CA ALA A 62 3.56 5.41 -11.11
C ALA A 62 4.81 5.36 -10.21
N GLY A 63 5.46 4.20 -10.06
CA GLY A 63 6.65 4.04 -9.22
C GLY A 63 6.36 3.90 -7.73
N LEU A 64 5.20 3.33 -7.38
CA LEU A 64 4.80 2.98 -6.00
C LEU A 64 4.73 4.19 -5.03
N PRO A 65 4.07 5.29 -5.38
CA PRO A 65 4.08 6.51 -4.56
C PRO A 65 3.55 6.27 -3.13
N THR A 66 2.53 5.43 -2.95
CA THR A 66 1.98 5.14 -1.61
C THR A 66 2.98 4.32 -0.78
N VAL A 67 3.70 3.38 -1.38
CA VAL A 67 4.74 2.61 -0.69
C VAL A 67 5.87 3.52 -0.23
N LEU A 68 6.36 4.39 -1.13
CA LEU A 68 7.51 5.26 -0.85
C LEU A 68 7.21 6.40 0.12
N ASN A 69 6.05 7.03 -0.02
CA ASN A 69 5.74 8.25 0.71
C ASN A 69 4.88 8.00 1.96
N VAL A 70 4.33 6.81 2.12
CA VAL A 70 3.48 6.45 3.27
C VAL A 70 3.98 5.17 3.94
N GLY A 71 3.98 4.05 3.22
CA GLY A 71 4.30 2.73 3.78
C GLY A 71 5.68 2.67 4.42
N LEU A 72 6.72 2.97 3.66
CA LEU A 72 8.12 2.94 4.15
C LEU A 72 8.38 3.91 5.31
N PRO A 73 8.00 5.19 5.25
CA PRO A 73 8.20 6.10 6.38
C PRO A 73 7.54 5.63 7.68
N VAL A 74 6.28 5.16 7.60
CA VAL A 74 5.57 4.66 8.79
C VAL A 74 6.23 3.39 9.32
N LEU A 75 6.62 2.46 8.44
CA LEU A 75 7.28 1.22 8.82
C LEU A 75 8.62 1.49 9.50
N GLU A 76 9.48 2.30 8.89
CA GLU A 76 10.81 2.61 9.40
C GLU A 76 10.76 3.39 10.72
N GLU A 77 9.83 4.33 10.85
CA GLU A 77 9.61 5.05 12.10
C GLU A 77 9.15 4.12 13.23
N GLY A 78 8.21 3.20 12.96
CA GLY A 78 7.73 2.23 13.93
C GLY A 78 8.83 1.29 14.43
N LEU A 79 9.66 0.78 13.50
CA LEU A 79 10.82 -0.05 13.83
C LEU A 79 11.86 0.72 14.66
N ALA A 80 12.13 1.98 14.30
CA ALA A 80 13.05 2.85 15.05
C ALA A 80 12.56 3.14 16.48
N LYS A 81 11.24 3.15 16.71
CA LYS A 81 10.62 3.26 18.05
C LYS A 81 10.66 1.96 18.84
N GLY A 82 11.11 0.85 18.25
CA GLY A 82 11.21 -0.45 18.89
C GLY A 82 9.89 -1.22 19.01
N TYR A 83 8.90 -0.86 18.22
CA TYR A 83 7.67 -1.66 18.12
C TYR A 83 7.94 -2.99 17.40
N ASP A 84 7.17 -4.03 17.75
CA ASP A 84 7.25 -5.32 17.09
C ASP A 84 6.70 -5.26 15.64
N PHE A 85 7.05 -6.28 14.84
CA PHE A 85 6.69 -6.34 13.43
C PHE A 85 5.18 -6.33 13.17
N ASP A 86 4.39 -6.99 14.03
CA ASP A 86 2.94 -7.05 13.87
C ASP A 86 2.32 -5.65 14.06
N ARG A 87 2.76 -4.93 15.09
CA ARG A 87 2.30 -3.57 15.38
C ARG A 87 2.71 -2.59 14.29
N VAL A 88 3.95 -2.68 13.84
CA VAL A 88 4.47 -1.83 12.76
C VAL A 88 3.77 -2.14 11.45
N GLY A 89 3.63 -3.42 11.10
CA GLY A 89 2.91 -3.86 9.90
C GLY A 89 1.45 -3.43 9.91
N GLY A 90 0.76 -3.56 11.03
CA GLY A 90 -0.61 -3.08 11.21
C GLY A 90 -0.74 -1.57 11.01
N GLY A 91 0.12 -0.78 11.65
CA GLY A 91 0.16 0.68 11.49
C GLY A 91 0.42 1.09 10.03
N ALA A 92 1.39 0.45 9.37
CA ALA A 92 1.71 0.69 7.96
C ALA A 92 0.55 0.31 7.03
N LEU A 93 -0.11 -0.84 7.26
CA LEU A 93 -1.29 -1.25 6.48
C LEU A 93 -2.42 -0.23 6.57
N LEU A 94 -2.74 0.21 7.79
CA LEU A 94 -3.80 1.20 8.00
C LEU A 94 -3.44 2.56 7.38
N ALA A 95 -2.18 2.97 7.46
CA ALA A 95 -1.70 4.20 6.82
C ALA A 95 -1.78 4.11 5.29
N ILE A 96 -1.38 2.99 4.69
CA ILE A 96 -1.51 2.73 3.26
C ILE A 96 -2.99 2.79 2.85
N LEU A 97 -3.88 2.09 3.56
CA LEU A 97 -5.31 2.06 3.28
C LEU A 97 -5.96 3.45 3.40
N ALA A 98 -5.52 4.25 4.37
CA ALA A 98 -5.99 5.64 4.56
C ALA A 98 -5.49 6.61 3.47
N ASN A 99 -4.47 6.23 2.69
CA ASN A 99 -3.86 7.09 1.66
C ASN A 99 -3.89 6.48 0.25
N SER A 100 -4.66 5.42 0.05
CA SER A 100 -4.85 4.78 -1.25
C SER A 100 -6.32 4.45 -1.50
N THR A 101 -6.63 4.09 -2.76
CA THR A 101 -7.96 3.59 -3.12
C THR A 101 -7.87 2.08 -3.29
N ASP A 102 -8.49 1.34 -2.38
CA ASP A 102 -8.51 -0.11 -2.42
C ASP A 102 -9.69 -0.63 -3.23
N THR A 103 -9.39 -1.22 -4.39
CA THR A 103 -10.41 -1.75 -5.30
C THR A 103 -11.17 -2.95 -4.73
N ASN A 104 -10.57 -3.72 -3.81
CA ASN A 104 -11.24 -4.84 -3.17
C ASN A 104 -12.29 -4.36 -2.15
N ILE A 105 -11.99 -3.30 -1.40
CA ILE A 105 -12.97 -2.66 -0.52
C ILE A 105 -14.17 -2.18 -1.33
N ILE A 106 -13.93 -1.44 -2.43
CA ILE A 106 -15.01 -0.95 -3.29
C ILE A 106 -15.82 -2.10 -3.88
N ALA A 107 -15.16 -3.15 -4.36
CA ALA A 107 -15.81 -4.30 -4.96
C ALA A 107 -16.72 -5.09 -4.00
N ARG A 108 -16.35 -5.14 -2.72
CA ARG A 108 -17.09 -5.87 -1.69
C ARG A 108 -18.12 -5.02 -0.96
N SER A 109 -18.03 -3.71 -1.09
CA SER A 109 -18.93 -2.75 -0.45
C SER A 109 -19.37 -1.65 -1.42
N SER A 110 -18.80 -0.45 -1.33
CA SER A 110 -19.03 0.65 -2.25
C SER A 110 -17.87 1.66 -2.21
N ARG A 111 -17.86 2.59 -3.18
CA ARG A 111 -16.91 3.71 -3.17
C ARG A 111 -17.15 4.63 -1.98
N GLU A 112 -18.39 4.87 -1.62
CA GLU A 112 -18.78 5.70 -0.47
C GLU A 112 -18.24 5.10 0.83
N ARG A 113 -18.34 3.74 0.97
CA ARG A 113 -17.79 3.05 2.14
C ARG A 113 -16.27 3.13 2.20
N GLN A 114 -15.58 3.02 1.04
CA GLN A 114 -14.13 3.24 0.97
C GLN A 114 -13.76 4.65 1.42
N LEU A 115 -14.46 5.69 0.96
CA LEU A 115 -14.20 7.08 1.35
C LEU A 115 -14.44 7.30 2.85
N ALA A 116 -15.55 6.79 3.39
CA ALA A 116 -15.84 6.87 4.82
C ALA A 116 -14.75 6.16 5.65
N LEU A 117 -14.34 4.96 5.24
CA LEU A 117 -13.26 4.20 5.89
C LEU A 117 -11.94 4.99 5.88
N THR A 118 -11.60 5.64 4.77
CA THR A 118 -10.42 6.48 4.67
C THR A 118 -10.40 7.56 5.75
N GLU A 119 -11.51 8.27 5.96
CA GLU A 119 -11.58 9.33 6.97
C GLU A 119 -11.60 8.76 8.41
N GLU A 120 -12.26 7.63 8.64
CA GLU A 120 -12.21 6.91 9.92
C GLU A 120 -10.77 6.51 10.29
N LEU A 121 -10.03 5.96 9.34
CA LEU A 121 -8.65 5.53 9.55
C LEU A 121 -7.69 6.72 9.75
N LYS A 122 -7.86 7.81 9.02
CA LYS A 122 -7.09 9.03 9.25
C LYS A 122 -7.30 9.58 10.66
N ALA A 123 -8.55 9.61 11.12
CA ALA A 123 -8.87 10.06 12.48
C ALA A 123 -8.28 9.14 13.56
N LEU A 124 -8.31 7.82 13.35
CA LEU A 124 -7.69 6.84 14.23
C LEU A 124 -6.16 7.04 14.29
N LEU A 125 -5.51 7.10 13.13
CA LEU A 125 -4.05 7.19 13.04
C LEU A 125 -3.50 8.52 13.55
N ALA A 126 -4.28 9.59 13.48
CA ALA A 126 -3.92 10.87 14.10
C ALA A 126 -3.81 10.79 15.62
N GLN A 127 -4.57 9.90 16.26
CA GLN A 127 -4.53 9.67 17.70
C GLN A 127 -3.57 8.55 18.08
N THR A 128 -3.55 7.49 17.29
CA THR A 128 -2.78 6.26 17.56
C THR A 128 -2.14 5.75 16.26
N PRO A 129 -0.96 6.28 15.87
CA PRO A 129 -0.30 5.90 14.61
C PRO A 129 0.04 4.40 14.52
N TYR A 130 0.29 3.77 15.66
CA TYR A 130 0.60 2.35 15.79
C TYR A 130 -0.36 1.71 16.80
N PRO A 131 -1.58 1.33 16.40
CA PRO A 131 -2.53 0.66 17.27
C PRO A 131 -1.92 -0.63 17.84
N ASP A 132 -2.27 -0.95 19.07
CA ASP A 132 -1.83 -2.19 19.69
C ASP A 132 -2.59 -3.40 19.15
N LYS A 133 -2.19 -4.59 19.59
CA LYS A 133 -2.75 -5.85 19.12
C LYS A 133 -4.27 -5.94 19.34
N ASP A 134 -4.77 -5.44 20.46
CA ASP A 134 -6.20 -5.52 20.77
C ASP A 134 -7.01 -4.57 19.87
N ALA A 135 -6.49 -3.38 19.62
CA ALA A 135 -7.11 -2.44 18.68
C ALA A 135 -7.09 -2.96 17.23
N LEU A 136 -5.99 -3.60 16.82
CA LEU A 136 -5.91 -4.24 15.49
C LEU A 136 -6.89 -5.41 15.36
N ALA A 137 -7.01 -6.25 16.38
CA ALA A 137 -7.98 -7.35 16.41
C ALA A 137 -9.43 -6.85 16.33
N ALA A 138 -9.78 -5.79 17.08
CA ALA A 138 -11.11 -5.19 17.01
C ALA A 138 -11.41 -4.59 15.62
N LEU A 139 -10.40 -4.04 14.93
CA LEU A 139 -10.55 -3.58 13.54
C LEU A 139 -10.74 -4.75 12.57
N ASP A 140 -10.03 -5.84 12.75
CA ASP A 140 -10.15 -7.06 11.93
C ASP A 140 -11.56 -7.67 12.07
N ASP A 141 -12.05 -7.83 13.30
CA ASP A 141 -13.42 -8.30 13.57
C ASP A 141 -14.47 -7.42 12.87
N ARG A 142 -14.29 -6.09 12.90
CA ARG A 142 -15.18 -5.16 12.21
C ARG A 142 -15.08 -5.32 10.70
N PHE A 143 -13.88 -5.46 10.13
CA PHE A 143 -13.68 -5.65 8.69
C PHE A 143 -14.33 -6.96 8.22
N ILE A 144 -14.21 -8.02 9.01
CA ILE A 144 -14.89 -9.30 8.75
C ILE A 144 -16.40 -9.11 8.75
N ALA A 145 -16.95 -8.48 9.80
CA ALA A 145 -18.39 -8.24 9.93
C ALA A 145 -18.97 -7.40 8.79
N GLU A 146 -18.21 -6.42 8.30
CA GLU A 146 -18.60 -5.56 7.17
C GLU A 146 -18.21 -6.13 5.79
N ASN A 147 -17.63 -7.35 5.72
CA ASN A 147 -17.09 -7.95 4.50
C ASN A 147 -16.06 -7.07 3.77
N LEU A 148 -15.28 -6.29 4.52
CA LEU A 148 -14.20 -5.46 3.97
C LEU A 148 -12.92 -6.29 3.86
N SER A 149 -12.21 -6.15 2.76
CA SER A 149 -10.92 -6.82 2.54
C SER A 149 -9.94 -5.86 1.87
N PRO A 150 -8.93 -5.38 2.59
CA PRO A 150 -7.96 -4.40 2.07
C PRO A 150 -6.87 -5.09 1.23
N GLY A 151 -7.27 -5.88 0.22
CA GLY A 151 -6.35 -6.70 -0.58
C GLY A 151 -5.32 -5.87 -1.35
N GLY A 152 -5.73 -4.78 -1.98
CA GLY A 152 -4.81 -3.90 -2.68
C GLY A 152 -3.83 -3.19 -1.72
N SER A 153 -4.30 -2.81 -0.55
CA SER A 153 -3.44 -2.22 0.48
C SER A 153 -2.47 -3.25 1.08
N ALA A 154 -2.88 -4.52 1.21
CA ALA A 154 -2.01 -5.61 1.63
C ALA A 154 -0.89 -5.90 0.61
N ASP A 155 -1.19 -5.83 -0.69
CA ASP A 155 -0.19 -5.92 -1.76
C ASP A 155 0.86 -4.79 -1.64
N LEU A 156 0.42 -3.56 -1.39
CA LEU A 156 1.31 -2.42 -1.17
C LEU A 156 2.13 -2.56 0.13
N LEU A 157 1.57 -3.13 1.19
CA LEU A 157 2.31 -3.45 2.42
C LEU A 157 3.39 -4.51 2.15
N ALA A 158 3.07 -5.56 1.38
CA ALA A 158 4.06 -6.58 1.01
C ALA A 158 5.24 -5.96 0.23
N LEU A 159 4.95 -5.05 -0.71
CA LEU A 159 5.97 -4.29 -1.42
C LEU A 159 6.76 -3.34 -0.49
N THR A 160 6.12 -2.76 0.51
CA THR A 160 6.78 -1.94 1.54
C THR A 160 7.82 -2.76 2.31
N TRP A 161 7.44 -3.94 2.81
CA TRP A 161 8.36 -4.87 3.47
C TRP A 161 9.49 -5.34 2.56
N LEU A 162 9.16 -5.70 1.32
CA LEU A 162 10.16 -6.12 0.33
C LEU A 162 11.24 -5.04 0.13
N LEU A 163 10.82 -3.78 -0.07
CA LEU A 163 11.76 -2.67 -0.25
C LEU A 163 12.58 -2.40 1.02
N HIS A 164 11.97 -2.46 2.19
CA HIS A 164 12.67 -2.33 3.46
C HIS A 164 13.79 -3.37 3.59
N PHE A 165 13.49 -4.67 3.43
CA PHE A 165 14.49 -5.73 3.56
C PHE A 165 15.53 -5.67 2.44
N ALA A 166 15.14 -5.44 1.19
CA ALA A 166 16.08 -5.33 0.08
C ALA A 166 17.11 -4.20 0.26
N THR A 167 16.78 -3.20 1.06
CA THR A 167 17.67 -2.05 1.32
C THR A 167 18.46 -2.17 2.63
N THR A 168 17.95 -2.94 3.60
CA THR A 168 18.61 -3.13 4.92
C THR A 168 19.53 -4.35 4.97
N GLU A 169 19.20 -5.46 4.30
CA GLU A 169 19.98 -6.70 4.34
C GLU A 169 21.35 -6.63 3.64
N GLY A 170 21.59 -5.60 2.84
CA GLY A 170 22.91 -5.38 2.22
C GLY A 170 24.04 -5.03 3.17
N ASN A 171 23.77 -4.88 4.47
CA ASN A 171 24.76 -4.55 5.50
C ASN A 171 25.26 -5.76 6.32
N ILE A 172 24.81 -6.98 6.01
CA ILE A 172 25.15 -8.18 6.81
C ILE A 172 26.40 -8.91 6.29
N ASN A 173 26.94 -8.54 5.13
CA ASN A 173 28.09 -9.23 4.49
C ASN A 173 29.30 -8.31 4.20
N GLU A 174 29.59 -7.32 5.06
CA GLU A 174 30.91 -6.65 5.06
C GLU A 174 31.57 -6.70 6.45
#